data_84cdb58267caddcd01b594081f333302
#
_entry.id   84cdb58267caddcd01b594081f333302
#
_cell.length_a   1.000
_cell.length_b   1.000
_cell.length_c   1.000
_cell.angle_alpha   90.00
_cell.angle_beta   90.00
_cell.angle_gamma   90.00
#
_symmetry.space_group_name_H-M   'P 1'
#
loop_
_entity.id
_entity.type
_entity.pdbx_description
1 polymer ?
#
loop_
_entity_poly.entity_id
_entity_poly.type
_entity_poly.pdbx_seq_one_letter_code
_entity_poly.pdbx_strand_id
1 'polypeptide(L)'
;MLNKYSRVLTQDDTQPAAQAMLYAIGFSDDDMQKAQVGIVSTGFEGNSCNMHLNDLAAIVKRGFAAPEIQREVVGLIFHTIGVSDGMSMGTQGMRYSLPSRDVIADSIETVVGAQAYDGVTAIVGCDKNMPGAIMAMGRLNRPAIMVYGGTIASGTYKGQKLNIVSAFEALGERVAGTISDEDFKGVVRNACPGAGACGGMYTANTMSSAIEALGLSLPHSSSNPAVSPEKRDECLRVAAAMHNLLKKDLKPRDIVTGKSLENALAMVMVMGGSTNAALHFLAIARAFEIDWTLDDIQRISDKTPFLADLKPSGKYLMEDVHAIGGTPAVMKYMLENGLLHGDCLTVTGKTIAENLADTPLLDEKQDVVRSL
;
A
#
# COMPACT_ATOMS: atom_id res chain seq x y z
N MET A 1 -9.56 20.70 17.37
CA MET A 1 -10.85 20.27 16.80
C MET A 1 -10.54 19.29 15.68
N LEU A 2 -11.05 18.05 15.75
CA LEU A 2 -10.70 16.99 14.81
C LEU A 2 -11.50 17.08 13.50
N ASN A 3 -12.77 17.52 13.57
CA ASN A 3 -13.69 17.67 12.43
C ASN A 3 -13.50 19.00 11.69
N LYS A 4 -12.30 19.25 11.22
CA LYS A 4 -11.94 20.51 10.56
C LYS A 4 -12.74 20.78 9.27
N TYR A 5 -12.95 19.72 8.49
CA TYR A 5 -13.61 19.78 7.19
C TYR A 5 -15.07 19.32 7.28
N SER A 6 -15.36 18.20 7.92
CA SER A 6 -16.71 17.61 7.95
C SER A 6 -17.73 18.49 8.65
N ARG A 7 -17.30 19.37 9.56
CA ARG A 7 -18.20 20.32 10.26
C ARG A 7 -19.02 21.21 9.31
N VAL A 8 -18.52 21.48 8.12
CA VAL A 8 -19.27 22.28 7.13
C VAL A 8 -20.58 21.59 6.72
N LEU A 9 -20.62 20.26 6.75
CA LEU A 9 -21.83 19.48 6.46
C LEU A 9 -22.65 19.16 7.71
N THR A 10 -21.96 18.94 8.85
CA THR A 10 -22.61 18.41 10.06
C THR A 10 -23.09 19.49 11.03
N GLN A 11 -22.53 20.71 11.00
CA GLN A 11 -22.74 21.73 12.03
C GLN A 11 -23.14 23.11 11.43
N ASP A 12 -23.19 23.25 10.12
CA ASP A 12 -23.62 24.47 9.47
C ASP A 12 -25.15 24.43 9.24
N ASP A 13 -25.87 25.34 9.87
CA ASP A 13 -27.34 25.44 9.77
C ASP A 13 -27.85 25.68 8.34
N THR A 14 -26.94 26.07 7.43
CA THR A 14 -27.29 26.25 5.99
C THR A 14 -27.22 24.93 5.22
N GLN A 15 -26.86 23.82 5.86
CA GLN A 15 -26.70 22.48 5.24
C GLN A 15 -27.73 21.43 5.76
N PRO A 16 -29.03 21.73 5.89
CA PRO A 16 -30.01 20.81 6.46
C PRO A 16 -30.19 19.55 5.61
N ALA A 17 -29.97 19.60 4.29
CA ALA A 17 -30.06 18.45 3.40
C ALA A 17 -28.93 17.45 3.66
N ALA A 18 -27.69 17.92 3.83
CA ALA A 18 -26.54 17.08 4.18
C ALA A 18 -26.76 16.40 5.53
N GLN A 19 -27.22 17.15 6.53
CA GLN A 19 -27.54 16.62 7.86
C GLN A 19 -28.63 15.55 7.81
N ALA A 20 -29.73 15.80 7.06
CA ALA A 20 -30.81 14.83 6.88
C ALA A 20 -30.29 13.51 6.25
N MET A 21 -29.38 13.59 5.28
CA MET A 21 -28.76 12.39 4.67
C MET A 21 -27.85 11.65 5.64
N LEU A 22 -27.13 12.36 6.51
CA LEU A 22 -26.29 11.75 7.55
C LEU A 22 -27.14 11.05 8.62
N TYR A 23 -28.26 11.66 9.07
CA TYR A 23 -29.21 10.96 9.93
C TYR A 23 -29.80 9.72 9.27
N ALA A 24 -30.09 9.75 7.96
CA ALA A 24 -30.62 8.62 7.21
C ALA A 24 -29.68 7.41 7.17
N ILE A 25 -28.36 7.62 7.25
CA ILE A 25 -27.38 6.53 7.34
C ILE A 25 -27.08 6.09 8.79
N GLY A 26 -27.82 6.64 9.77
CA GLY A 26 -27.80 6.23 11.17
C GLY A 26 -26.91 7.09 12.09
N PHE A 27 -26.50 8.27 11.66
CA PHE A 27 -25.78 9.20 12.56
C PHE A 27 -26.72 9.67 13.70
N SER A 28 -26.16 9.74 14.91
CA SER A 28 -26.75 10.42 16.05
C SER A 28 -26.28 11.87 16.12
N ASP A 29 -26.90 12.67 17.00
CA ASP A 29 -26.44 14.04 17.30
C ASP A 29 -24.98 14.08 17.77
N ASP A 30 -24.55 13.06 18.51
CA ASP A 30 -23.15 12.93 18.92
C ASP A 30 -22.22 12.65 17.72
N ASP A 31 -22.66 11.84 16.75
CA ASP A 31 -21.86 11.54 15.55
C ASP A 31 -21.66 12.77 14.65
N MET A 32 -22.61 13.71 14.67
CA MET A 32 -22.48 15.00 13.98
C MET A 32 -21.35 15.89 14.55
N GLN A 33 -20.88 15.61 15.76
CA GLN A 33 -19.76 16.35 16.37
C GLN A 33 -18.39 15.72 16.10
N LYS A 34 -18.36 14.52 15.52
CA LYS A 34 -17.13 13.74 15.31
C LYS A 34 -16.45 14.07 13.98
N ALA A 35 -15.14 13.80 13.92
CA ALA A 35 -14.42 13.79 12.67
C ALA A 35 -14.84 12.59 11.81
N GLN A 36 -14.92 12.78 10.49
CA GLN A 36 -15.26 11.75 9.54
C GLN A 36 -14.04 11.31 8.75
N VAL A 37 -13.75 10.00 8.75
CA VAL A 37 -12.65 9.41 8.00
C VAL A 37 -13.21 8.55 6.87
N GLY A 38 -12.86 8.89 5.63
CA GLY A 38 -13.16 8.04 4.49
C GLY A 38 -12.25 6.82 4.46
N ILE A 39 -12.85 5.62 4.39
CA ILE A 39 -12.13 4.36 4.23
C ILE A 39 -12.35 3.90 2.79
N VAL A 40 -11.40 4.19 1.90
CA VAL A 40 -11.52 3.81 0.49
C VAL A 40 -10.95 2.41 0.24
N SER A 41 -11.70 1.58 -0.49
CA SER A 41 -11.26 0.26 -0.93
C SER A 41 -11.24 0.18 -2.46
N THR A 42 -10.17 -0.40 -3.01
CA THR A 42 -10.10 -0.83 -4.42
C THR A 42 -10.59 -2.26 -4.61
N GLY A 43 -11.31 -2.80 -3.62
CA GLY A 43 -11.76 -4.19 -3.58
C GLY A 43 -12.88 -4.50 -4.57
N PHE A 44 -12.73 -5.61 -5.30
CA PHE A 44 -13.77 -6.26 -6.07
C PHE A 44 -13.38 -7.72 -6.41
N GLU A 45 -14.36 -8.56 -6.74
CA GLU A 45 -14.19 -10.02 -6.82
C GLU A 45 -13.39 -10.49 -8.07
N GLY A 46 -13.21 -9.64 -9.07
CA GLY A 46 -12.71 -10.02 -10.39
C GLY A 46 -11.21 -10.33 -10.50
N ASN A 47 -10.42 -10.14 -9.44
CA ASN A 47 -9.00 -10.51 -9.42
C ASN A 47 -8.48 -10.81 -8.00
N SER A 48 -7.44 -11.63 -7.92
CA SER A 48 -6.85 -12.06 -6.64
C SER A 48 -6.21 -10.93 -5.84
N CYS A 49 -5.70 -9.90 -6.51
CA CYS A 49 -5.06 -8.76 -5.84
C CYS A 49 -6.04 -7.97 -4.96
N ASN A 50 -7.32 -7.92 -5.37
CA ASN A 50 -8.31 -7.00 -4.81
C ASN A 50 -9.51 -7.73 -4.14
N MET A 51 -9.69 -9.04 -4.33
CA MET A 51 -10.89 -9.76 -3.90
C MET A 51 -11.18 -9.70 -2.39
N HIS A 52 -10.15 -9.53 -1.56
CA HIS A 52 -10.25 -9.52 -0.09
C HIS A 52 -10.23 -8.11 0.53
N LEU A 53 -10.02 -7.07 -0.27
CA LEU A 53 -9.79 -5.72 0.26
C LEU A 53 -11.03 -5.12 0.94
N ASN A 54 -12.23 -5.51 0.51
CA ASN A 54 -13.47 -5.10 1.17
C ASN A 54 -13.59 -5.67 2.59
N ASP A 55 -13.11 -6.90 2.81
CA ASP A 55 -13.03 -7.49 4.14
C ASP A 55 -12.03 -6.77 5.03
N LEU A 56 -10.85 -6.40 4.48
CA LEU A 56 -9.86 -5.59 5.19
C LEU A 56 -10.41 -4.20 5.52
N ALA A 57 -11.15 -3.55 4.61
CA ALA A 57 -11.81 -2.27 4.86
C ALA A 57 -12.84 -2.37 6.00
N ALA A 58 -13.59 -3.47 6.06
CA ALA A 58 -14.50 -3.74 7.17
C ALA A 58 -13.76 -3.94 8.50
N ILE A 59 -12.57 -4.55 8.48
CA ILE A 59 -11.72 -4.68 9.68
C ILE A 59 -11.21 -3.32 10.14
N VAL A 60 -10.72 -2.48 9.21
CA VAL A 60 -10.31 -1.10 9.52
C VAL A 60 -11.46 -0.32 10.14
N LYS A 61 -12.68 -0.42 9.55
CA LYS A 61 -13.88 0.22 10.11
C LYS A 61 -14.17 -0.24 11.54
N ARG A 62 -14.01 -1.54 11.84
CA ARG A 62 -14.15 -2.04 13.22
C ARG A 62 -13.14 -1.41 14.18
N GLY A 63 -11.92 -1.10 13.75
CA GLY A 63 -10.94 -0.38 14.55
C GLY A 63 -11.45 0.98 15.04
N PHE A 64 -12.24 1.69 14.20
CA PHE A 64 -12.87 2.96 14.61
C PHE A 64 -13.98 2.80 15.65
N ALA A 65 -14.46 1.59 15.90
CA ALA A 65 -15.43 1.30 16.97
C ALA A 65 -14.78 1.09 18.34
N ALA A 66 -13.45 1.18 18.46
CA ALA A 66 -12.78 1.15 19.76
C ALA A 66 -13.27 2.30 20.66
N PRO A 67 -13.54 2.06 21.96
CA PRO A 67 -14.23 3.02 22.84
C PRO A 67 -13.56 4.41 22.91
N GLU A 68 -12.25 4.47 22.86
CA GLU A 68 -11.46 5.71 22.90
C GLU A 68 -11.49 6.49 21.58
N ILE A 69 -11.75 5.80 20.44
CA ILE A 69 -11.76 6.40 19.11
C ILE A 69 -13.16 6.80 18.70
N GLN A 70 -14.15 5.91 18.90
CA GLN A 70 -15.54 6.12 18.46
C GLN A 70 -16.22 7.37 19.06
N ARG A 71 -15.68 7.91 20.17
CA ARG A 71 -16.16 9.14 20.78
C ARG A 71 -15.82 10.39 19.97
N GLU A 72 -14.77 10.32 19.14
CA GLU A 72 -14.21 11.48 18.43
C GLU A 72 -14.18 11.31 16.92
N VAL A 73 -14.27 10.05 16.40
CA VAL A 73 -14.10 9.75 14.97
C VAL A 73 -15.10 8.71 14.49
N VAL A 74 -15.62 8.90 13.27
CA VAL A 74 -16.46 7.92 12.54
C VAL A 74 -15.76 7.51 11.25
N GLY A 75 -15.64 6.20 10.99
CA GLY A 75 -15.12 5.64 9.74
C GLY A 75 -16.24 5.30 8.76
N LEU A 76 -16.15 5.77 7.52
CA LEU A 76 -17.13 5.58 6.46
C LEU A 76 -16.50 4.94 5.24
N ILE A 77 -16.95 3.74 4.86
CA ILE A 77 -16.40 3.01 3.70
C ILE A 77 -16.98 3.59 2.41
N PHE A 78 -16.11 3.78 1.42
CA PHE A 78 -16.45 4.02 0.02
C PHE A 78 -15.50 3.25 -0.89
N HIS A 79 -15.78 3.22 -2.18
CA HIS A 79 -15.04 2.38 -3.13
C HIS A 79 -14.53 3.19 -4.32
N THR A 80 -13.42 2.72 -4.89
CA THR A 80 -12.93 3.14 -6.21
C THR A 80 -12.51 1.90 -7.01
N ILE A 81 -12.16 2.08 -8.28
CA ILE A 81 -11.75 0.99 -9.15
C ILE A 81 -10.42 0.36 -8.69
N GLY A 82 -10.22 -0.91 -9.05
CA GLY A 82 -9.00 -1.66 -8.74
C GLY A 82 -8.57 -2.54 -9.91
N VAL A 83 -8.00 -1.95 -10.97
CA VAL A 83 -7.49 -2.71 -12.12
C VAL A 83 -6.27 -3.52 -11.71
N SER A 84 -6.16 -4.75 -12.21
CA SER A 84 -5.01 -5.63 -12.02
C SER A 84 -4.28 -5.87 -13.33
N ASP A 85 -2.99 -5.55 -13.36
CA ASP A 85 -2.11 -5.80 -14.52
C ASP A 85 -2.01 -7.29 -14.84
N GLY A 86 -1.99 -8.16 -13.83
CA GLY A 86 -1.94 -9.60 -14.02
C GLY A 86 -3.14 -10.17 -14.79
N MET A 87 -4.32 -9.55 -14.67
CA MET A 87 -5.52 -9.94 -15.43
C MET A 87 -5.49 -9.43 -16.87
N SER A 88 -4.91 -8.27 -17.11
CA SER A 88 -4.97 -7.59 -18.42
C SER A 88 -3.73 -7.79 -19.28
N MET A 89 -2.63 -8.30 -18.73
CA MET A 89 -1.36 -8.49 -19.43
C MET A 89 -1.52 -9.33 -20.69
N GLY A 90 -0.94 -8.84 -21.79
CA GLY A 90 -1.04 -9.49 -23.11
C GLY A 90 -2.38 -9.27 -23.83
N THR A 91 -3.31 -8.50 -23.27
CA THR A 91 -4.61 -8.19 -23.88
C THR A 91 -4.80 -6.70 -24.14
N GLN A 92 -5.89 -6.33 -24.84
CA GLN A 92 -6.31 -4.93 -25.04
C GLN A 92 -6.58 -4.23 -23.68
N GLY A 93 -6.94 -4.99 -22.64
CA GLY A 93 -7.20 -4.50 -21.28
C GLY A 93 -6.00 -3.79 -20.66
N MET A 94 -4.76 -4.11 -21.08
CA MET A 94 -3.55 -3.47 -20.56
C MET A 94 -3.48 -1.96 -20.83
N ARG A 95 -4.20 -1.46 -21.84
CA ARG A 95 -4.31 -0.02 -22.14
C ARG A 95 -5.00 0.77 -21.04
N TYR A 96 -5.78 0.12 -20.18
CA TYR A 96 -6.47 0.75 -19.03
C TYR A 96 -5.62 0.75 -17.76
N SER A 97 -4.53 -0.02 -17.70
CA SER A 97 -3.71 -0.17 -16.50
C SER A 97 -3.15 1.17 -16.01
N LEU A 98 -2.29 1.82 -16.77
CA LEU A 98 -1.69 3.10 -16.34
C LEU A 98 -2.71 4.22 -16.17
N PRO A 99 -3.69 4.44 -17.07
CA PRO A 99 -4.74 5.44 -16.85
C PRO A 99 -5.56 5.21 -15.58
N SER A 100 -5.74 3.96 -15.14
CA SER A 100 -6.49 3.68 -13.90
C SER A 100 -5.87 4.32 -12.66
N ARG A 101 -4.55 4.54 -12.64
CA ARG A 101 -3.86 5.25 -11.56
C ARG A 101 -4.44 6.65 -11.34
N ASP A 102 -4.59 7.39 -12.43
CA ASP A 102 -5.09 8.77 -12.37
C ASP A 102 -6.59 8.79 -12.05
N VAL A 103 -7.39 7.87 -12.62
CA VAL A 103 -8.82 7.71 -12.29
C VAL A 103 -9.00 7.38 -10.80
N ILE A 104 -8.16 6.52 -10.22
CA ILE A 104 -8.19 6.21 -8.80
C ILE A 104 -7.89 7.46 -7.97
N ALA A 105 -6.86 8.22 -8.32
CA ALA A 105 -6.50 9.45 -7.64
C ALA A 105 -7.67 10.46 -7.69
N ASP A 106 -8.22 10.68 -8.87
CA ASP A 106 -9.31 11.64 -9.10
C ASP A 106 -10.60 11.23 -8.37
N SER A 107 -10.94 9.93 -8.36
CA SER A 107 -12.14 9.45 -7.68
C SER A 107 -12.03 9.57 -6.16
N ILE A 108 -10.88 9.27 -5.58
CA ILE A 108 -10.62 9.42 -4.14
C ILE A 108 -10.71 10.90 -3.75
N GLU A 109 -10.04 11.78 -4.49
CA GLU A 109 -10.06 13.22 -4.28
C GLU A 109 -11.48 13.77 -4.37
N THR A 110 -12.25 13.34 -5.38
CA THR A 110 -13.64 13.72 -5.58
C THR A 110 -14.52 13.34 -4.39
N VAL A 111 -14.47 12.10 -3.93
CA VAL A 111 -15.32 11.64 -2.82
C VAL A 111 -14.91 12.31 -1.51
N VAL A 112 -13.62 12.32 -1.18
CA VAL A 112 -13.11 12.93 0.07
C VAL A 112 -13.39 14.43 0.10
N GLY A 113 -13.26 15.11 -1.05
CA GLY A 113 -13.57 16.53 -1.20
C GLY A 113 -15.06 16.81 -1.03
N ALA A 114 -15.92 16.11 -1.78
CA ALA A 114 -17.36 16.31 -1.78
C ALA A 114 -18.02 15.95 -0.43
N GLN A 115 -17.57 14.88 0.22
CA GLN A 115 -18.03 14.45 1.54
C GLN A 115 -17.36 15.23 2.69
N ALA A 116 -16.43 16.10 2.38
CA ALA A 116 -15.67 16.87 3.35
C ALA A 116 -15.02 16.02 4.46
N TYR A 117 -14.53 14.82 4.15
CA TYR A 117 -13.88 13.95 5.13
C TYR A 117 -12.62 14.59 5.72
N ASP A 118 -12.41 14.42 7.02
CA ASP A 118 -11.28 14.99 7.76
C ASP A 118 -9.98 14.22 7.56
N GLY A 119 -10.09 12.95 7.18
CA GLY A 119 -8.96 12.07 6.88
C GLY A 119 -9.35 10.96 5.91
N VAL A 120 -8.35 10.24 5.38
CA VAL A 120 -8.56 9.12 4.47
C VAL A 120 -7.66 7.93 4.79
N THR A 121 -8.24 6.74 4.82
CA THR A 121 -7.51 5.47 4.87
C THR A 121 -7.75 4.72 3.57
N ALA A 122 -6.70 4.39 2.83
CA ALA A 122 -6.81 3.69 1.55
C ALA A 122 -6.37 2.23 1.69
N ILE A 123 -7.27 1.29 1.38
CA ILE A 123 -7.03 -0.15 1.35
C ILE A 123 -6.88 -0.55 -0.12
N VAL A 124 -5.66 -0.87 -0.53
CA VAL A 124 -5.27 -0.99 -1.94
C VAL A 124 -4.42 -2.23 -2.20
N GLY A 125 -4.49 -2.79 -3.41
CA GLY A 125 -3.87 -4.09 -3.70
C GLY A 125 -2.86 -4.08 -4.83
N CYS A 126 -3.24 -3.69 -6.04
CA CYS A 126 -2.45 -3.92 -7.24
C CYS A 126 -1.57 -2.72 -7.65
N ASP A 127 -0.80 -2.90 -8.71
CA ASP A 127 0.27 -2.04 -9.24
C ASP A 127 -0.06 -0.54 -9.28
N LYS A 128 -1.19 -0.17 -9.86
CA LYS A 128 -1.61 1.23 -10.09
C LYS A 128 -2.48 1.76 -8.95
N ASN A 129 -3.03 0.85 -8.12
CA ASN A 129 -3.93 1.23 -7.03
C ASN A 129 -3.18 2.05 -5.96
N MET A 130 -1.98 1.59 -5.57
CA MET A 130 -1.18 2.25 -4.55
C MET A 130 -0.71 3.64 -4.97
N PRO A 131 -0.01 3.83 -6.11
CA PRO A 131 0.41 5.16 -6.51
C PRO A 131 -0.78 6.10 -6.76
N GLY A 132 -1.92 5.60 -7.26
CA GLY A 132 -3.15 6.40 -7.39
C GLY A 132 -3.65 6.93 -6.05
N ALA A 133 -3.72 6.06 -5.02
CA ALA A 133 -4.11 6.45 -3.68
C ALA A 133 -3.13 7.48 -3.06
N ILE A 134 -1.82 7.27 -3.22
CA ILE A 134 -0.80 8.20 -2.72
C ILE A 134 -0.89 9.57 -3.41
N MET A 135 -1.13 9.59 -4.72
CA MET A 135 -1.35 10.85 -5.44
C MET A 135 -2.57 11.61 -4.89
N ALA A 136 -3.69 10.93 -4.62
CA ALA A 136 -4.86 11.54 -3.98
C ALA A 136 -4.52 12.11 -2.59
N MET A 137 -3.77 11.37 -1.76
CA MET A 137 -3.33 11.82 -0.44
C MET A 137 -2.49 13.10 -0.52
N GLY A 138 -1.56 13.17 -1.49
CA GLY A 138 -0.74 14.35 -1.73
C GLY A 138 -1.56 15.59 -2.14
N ARG A 139 -2.53 15.41 -3.06
CA ARG A 139 -3.41 16.48 -3.55
C ARG A 139 -4.35 17.00 -2.45
N LEU A 140 -4.99 16.09 -1.71
CA LEU A 140 -5.92 16.41 -0.61
C LEU A 140 -5.22 17.03 0.58
N ASN A 141 -4.03 16.60 0.89
CA ASN A 141 -3.24 17.00 2.05
C ASN A 141 -4.05 17.03 3.36
N ARG A 142 -4.82 15.97 3.61
CA ARG A 142 -5.54 15.68 4.85
C ARG A 142 -4.91 14.46 5.52
N PRO A 143 -4.99 14.29 6.85
CA PRO A 143 -4.48 13.10 7.53
C PRO A 143 -4.80 11.82 6.76
N ALA A 144 -3.78 11.02 6.43
CA ALA A 144 -3.96 9.87 5.55
C ALA A 144 -3.03 8.71 5.88
N ILE A 145 -3.53 7.48 5.69
CA ILE A 145 -2.78 6.23 5.87
C ILE A 145 -3.13 5.28 4.71
N MET A 146 -2.12 4.64 4.13
CA MET A 146 -2.30 3.54 3.20
C MET A 146 -2.17 2.18 3.93
N VAL A 147 -3.03 1.25 3.58
CA VAL A 147 -2.93 -0.18 3.94
C VAL A 147 -2.77 -0.97 2.66
N TYR A 148 -1.67 -1.68 2.54
CA TYR A 148 -1.48 -2.64 1.46
C TYR A 148 -2.25 -3.93 1.74
N GLY A 149 -2.96 -4.45 0.74
CA GLY A 149 -3.72 -5.70 0.88
C GLY A 149 -2.87 -6.93 1.15
N GLY A 150 -1.57 -6.84 0.97
CA GLY A 150 -0.61 -7.91 1.23
C GLY A 150 -0.30 -8.78 0.03
N THR A 151 0.79 -9.54 0.15
CA THR A 151 1.27 -10.45 -0.88
C THR A 151 0.51 -11.78 -0.86
N ILE A 152 0.30 -12.37 -2.05
CA ILE A 152 -0.27 -13.70 -2.18
C ILE A 152 0.73 -14.77 -1.70
N ALA A 153 0.24 -15.87 -1.14
CA ALA A 153 1.06 -17.03 -0.85
C ALA A 153 1.59 -17.70 -2.14
N SER A 154 2.68 -18.43 -2.04
CA SER A 154 3.16 -19.25 -3.15
C SER A 154 2.18 -20.37 -3.47
N GLY A 155 2.03 -20.66 -4.77
CA GLY A 155 1.43 -21.90 -5.22
C GLY A 155 2.40 -23.08 -5.14
N THR A 156 1.88 -24.29 -5.36
CA THR A 156 2.71 -25.50 -5.41
C THR A 156 2.16 -26.47 -6.45
N TYR A 157 3.03 -26.99 -7.31
CA TYR A 157 2.70 -28.08 -8.22
C TYR A 157 3.88 -29.05 -8.33
N LYS A 158 3.63 -30.35 -8.15
CA LYS A 158 4.66 -31.42 -8.14
C LYS A 158 5.89 -31.10 -7.27
N GLY A 159 5.67 -30.48 -6.11
CA GLY A 159 6.73 -30.11 -5.17
C GLY A 159 7.51 -28.83 -5.53
N GLN A 160 7.19 -28.17 -6.64
CA GLN A 160 7.78 -26.90 -7.04
C GLN A 160 6.96 -25.72 -6.52
N LYS A 161 7.64 -24.71 -5.97
CA LYS A 161 7.04 -23.44 -5.52
C LYS A 161 6.71 -22.58 -6.73
N LEU A 162 5.48 -22.10 -6.82
CA LEU A 162 4.96 -21.35 -7.97
C LEU A 162 4.55 -19.92 -7.57
N ASN A 163 4.51 -19.05 -8.58
CA ASN A 163 3.92 -17.72 -8.53
C ASN A 163 3.29 -17.38 -9.90
N ILE A 164 2.70 -16.20 -10.06
CA ILE A 164 2.04 -15.80 -11.31
C ILE A 164 2.97 -15.88 -12.53
N VAL A 165 4.27 -15.60 -12.38
CA VAL A 165 5.23 -15.66 -13.48
C VAL A 165 5.46 -17.10 -13.92
N SER A 166 5.35 -18.08 -13.02
CA SER A 166 5.44 -19.51 -13.38
C SER A 166 4.39 -19.92 -14.43
N ALA A 167 3.23 -19.26 -14.47
CA ALA A 167 2.23 -19.50 -15.52
C ALA A 167 2.69 -18.98 -16.89
N PHE A 168 3.42 -17.87 -16.94
CA PHE A 168 4.01 -17.35 -18.19
C PHE A 168 5.21 -18.18 -18.63
N GLU A 169 6.05 -18.62 -17.70
CA GLU A 169 7.17 -19.54 -17.96
C GLU A 169 6.66 -20.84 -18.58
N ALA A 170 5.62 -21.45 -17.97
CA ALA A 170 4.98 -22.66 -18.47
C ALA A 170 4.33 -22.46 -19.86
N LEU A 171 3.83 -21.26 -20.18
CA LEU A 171 3.36 -20.94 -21.53
C LEU A 171 4.54 -20.98 -22.53
N GLY A 172 5.69 -20.41 -22.16
CA GLY A 172 6.91 -20.48 -22.97
C GLY A 172 7.38 -21.93 -23.22
N GLU A 173 7.39 -22.75 -22.18
CA GLU A 173 7.72 -24.18 -22.26
C GLU A 173 6.72 -24.96 -23.14
N ARG A 174 5.43 -24.60 -23.06
CA ARG A 174 4.41 -25.22 -23.92
C ARG A 174 4.61 -24.86 -25.39
N VAL A 175 4.93 -23.61 -25.70
CA VAL A 175 5.25 -23.17 -27.07
C VAL A 175 6.51 -23.86 -27.58
N ALA A 176 7.51 -24.07 -26.73
CA ALA A 176 8.73 -24.81 -27.04
C ALA A 176 8.54 -26.33 -27.13
N GLY A 177 7.40 -26.86 -26.71
CA GLY A 177 7.11 -28.30 -26.68
C GLY A 177 7.84 -29.07 -25.58
N THR A 178 8.29 -28.40 -24.52
CA THR A 178 9.07 -28.98 -23.41
C THR A 178 8.25 -29.35 -22.17
N ILE A 179 6.97 -28.95 -22.13
CA ILE A 179 6.03 -29.29 -21.05
C ILE A 179 4.79 -29.99 -21.61
N SER A 180 4.22 -30.93 -20.86
CA SER A 180 2.95 -31.57 -21.23
C SER A 180 1.75 -30.62 -21.06
N ASP A 181 0.66 -30.87 -21.80
CA ASP A 181 -0.59 -30.11 -21.59
C ASP A 181 -1.17 -30.28 -20.18
N GLU A 182 -0.96 -31.44 -19.55
CA GLU A 182 -1.39 -31.72 -18.18
C GLU A 182 -0.60 -30.86 -17.19
N ASP A 183 0.74 -30.83 -17.32
CA ASP A 183 1.61 -30.07 -16.46
C ASP A 183 1.42 -28.57 -16.63
N PHE A 184 1.25 -28.08 -17.87
CA PHE A 184 0.89 -26.70 -18.15
C PHE A 184 -0.39 -26.29 -17.39
N LYS A 185 -1.46 -27.09 -17.52
CA LYS A 185 -2.71 -26.84 -16.79
C LYS A 185 -2.52 -26.93 -15.26
N GLY A 186 -1.68 -27.85 -14.80
CA GLY A 186 -1.33 -28.01 -13.39
C GLY A 186 -0.67 -26.76 -12.83
N VAL A 187 0.35 -26.21 -13.52
CA VAL A 187 1.02 -24.96 -13.13
C VAL A 187 0.03 -23.80 -13.11
N VAL A 188 -0.73 -23.58 -14.18
CA VAL A 188 -1.69 -22.47 -14.29
C VAL A 188 -2.73 -22.49 -13.15
N ARG A 189 -3.27 -23.68 -12.80
CA ARG A 189 -4.29 -23.82 -11.75
C ARG A 189 -3.76 -23.55 -10.34
N ASN A 190 -2.47 -23.75 -10.12
CA ASN A 190 -1.88 -23.69 -8.79
C ASN A 190 -0.95 -22.49 -8.58
N ALA A 191 -0.71 -21.65 -9.61
CA ALA A 191 0.20 -20.51 -9.52
C ALA A 191 -0.30 -19.38 -8.58
N CYS A 192 -1.61 -19.23 -8.43
CA CYS A 192 -2.23 -18.19 -7.59
C CYS A 192 -3.26 -18.82 -6.63
N PRO A 193 -2.87 -19.24 -5.42
CA PRO A 193 -3.70 -20.06 -4.55
C PRO A 193 -4.73 -19.30 -3.71
N GLY A 194 -4.97 -17.99 -3.96
CA GLY A 194 -5.93 -17.22 -3.17
C GLY A 194 -5.78 -15.72 -3.32
N ALA A 195 -6.08 -15.01 -2.23
CA ALA A 195 -6.06 -13.57 -2.18
C ALA A 195 -4.65 -13.00 -1.98
N GLY A 196 -4.40 -11.83 -2.55
CA GLY A 196 -3.17 -11.07 -2.42
C GLY A 196 -2.59 -10.65 -3.76
N ALA A 197 -1.72 -9.64 -3.73
CA ALA A 197 -0.96 -9.22 -4.90
C ALA A 197 0.23 -10.17 -5.15
N CYS A 198 0.87 -10.04 -6.32
CA CYS A 198 1.96 -10.93 -6.75
C CYS A 198 3.01 -11.20 -5.67
N GLY A 199 3.49 -12.46 -5.57
CA GLY A 199 4.43 -12.86 -4.51
C GLY A 199 5.85 -12.33 -4.68
N GLY A 200 6.31 -12.03 -5.93
CA GLY A 200 7.65 -11.50 -6.19
C GLY A 200 7.74 -9.98 -6.03
N MET A 201 8.96 -9.43 -6.18
CA MET A 201 9.23 -7.99 -6.16
C MET A 201 8.83 -7.35 -7.51
N TYR A 202 7.61 -7.62 -7.92
CA TYR A 202 6.97 -6.96 -9.04
C TYR A 202 6.40 -5.60 -8.59
N THR A 203 5.68 -4.88 -9.45
CA THR A 203 5.32 -3.48 -9.17
C THR A 203 4.49 -3.30 -7.90
N ALA A 204 3.58 -4.22 -7.56
CA ALA A 204 2.77 -4.13 -6.35
C ALA A 204 3.64 -4.13 -5.07
N ASN A 205 4.52 -5.13 -4.92
CA ASN A 205 5.42 -5.21 -3.77
C ASN A 205 6.51 -4.12 -3.79
N THR A 206 6.95 -3.70 -4.97
CA THR A 206 7.84 -2.55 -5.13
C THR A 206 7.23 -1.29 -4.55
N MET A 207 5.99 -0.96 -4.95
CA MET A 207 5.33 0.25 -4.48
C MET A 207 4.93 0.16 -3.01
N SER A 208 4.48 -0.99 -2.51
CA SER A 208 4.14 -1.14 -1.09
C SER A 208 5.38 -0.96 -0.19
N SER A 209 6.51 -1.56 -0.53
CA SER A 209 7.77 -1.40 0.21
C SER A 209 8.29 0.05 0.14
N ALA A 210 8.20 0.67 -1.03
CA ALA A 210 8.54 2.08 -1.21
C ALA A 210 7.66 3.00 -0.34
N ILE A 211 6.35 2.74 -0.28
CA ILE A 211 5.40 3.56 0.50
C ILE A 211 5.59 3.37 2.01
N GLU A 212 6.00 2.19 2.45
CA GLU A 212 6.39 1.97 3.85
C GLU A 212 7.65 2.78 4.19
N ALA A 213 8.67 2.77 3.35
CA ALA A 213 9.86 3.59 3.50
C ALA A 213 9.59 5.11 3.33
N LEU A 214 8.56 5.48 2.55
CA LEU A 214 8.06 6.84 2.43
C LEU A 214 7.37 7.35 3.71
N GLY A 215 6.92 6.44 4.57
CA GLY A 215 6.28 6.74 5.84
C GLY A 215 4.75 6.83 5.80
N LEU A 216 4.09 6.44 4.70
CA LEU A 216 2.61 6.55 4.53
C LEU A 216 1.83 5.27 4.84
N SER A 217 2.48 4.20 5.31
CA SER A 217 1.84 3.01 5.85
C SER A 217 2.44 2.63 7.22
N LEU A 218 1.74 1.77 7.96
CA LEU A 218 2.27 1.24 9.22
C LEU A 218 3.44 0.29 8.96
N PRO A 219 4.39 0.16 9.90
CA PRO A 219 5.45 -0.85 9.81
C PRO A 219 4.90 -2.26 9.58
N HIS A 220 5.57 -3.05 8.74
CA HIS A 220 5.19 -4.35 8.22
C HIS A 220 4.04 -4.38 7.21
N SER A 221 3.42 -3.24 6.87
CA SER A 221 2.28 -3.21 5.93
C SER A 221 2.62 -3.86 4.60
N SER A 222 3.81 -3.61 4.06
CA SER A 222 4.25 -4.11 2.77
C SER A 222 4.65 -5.59 2.77
N SER A 223 5.04 -6.15 3.92
CA SER A 223 5.53 -7.53 4.02
C SER A 223 4.55 -8.50 4.69
N ASN A 224 3.50 -8.02 5.37
CA ASN A 224 2.47 -8.91 5.92
C ASN A 224 1.71 -9.63 4.78
N PRO A 225 1.66 -10.99 4.77
CA PRO A 225 0.89 -11.73 3.78
C PRO A 225 -0.61 -11.39 3.84
N ALA A 226 -1.28 -11.43 2.69
CA ALA A 226 -2.67 -10.96 2.52
C ALA A 226 -3.68 -11.62 3.47
N VAL A 227 -3.51 -12.90 3.76
CA VAL A 227 -4.44 -13.69 4.58
C VAL A 227 -3.93 -13.95 6.00
N SER A 228 -2.82 -13.29 6.40
CA SER A 228 -2.19 -13.52 7.70
C SER A 228 -2.96 -12.84 8.85
N PRO A 229 -2.83 -13.37 10.09
CA PRO A 229 -3.32 -12.71 11.29
C PRO A 229 -2.71 -11.30 11.48
N GLU A 230 -1.43 -11.13 11.14
CA GLU A 230 -0.68 -9.87 11.25
C GLU A 230 -1.29 -8.79 10.37
N LYS A 231 -1.77 -9.13 9.16
CA LYS A 231 -2.48 -8.21 8.26
C LYS A 231 -3.81 -7.75 8.87
N ARG A 232 -4.54 -8.64 9.52
CA ARG A 232 -5.79 -8.31 10.20
C ARG A 232 -5.56 -7.43 11.43
N ASP A 233 -4.52 -7.72 12.20
CA ASP A 233 -4.11 -6.90 13.35
C ASP A 233 -3.69 -5.49 12.91
N GLU A 234 -2.88 -5.38 11.86
CA GLU A 234 -2.53 -4.11 11.23
C GLU A 234 -3.78 -3.29 10.91
N CYS A 235 -4.77 -3.88 10.23
CA CYS A 235 -6.02 -3.20 9.88
C CYS A 235 -6.77 -2.65 11.10
N LEU A 236 -6.78 -3.38 12.23
CA LEU A 236 -7.38 -2.88 13.48
C LEU A 236 -6.61 -1.69 14.06
N ARG A 237 -5.28 -1.69 13.99
CA ARG A 237 -4.41 -0.63 14.53
C ARG A 237 -4.45 0.68 13.71
N VAL A 238 -4.87 0.62 12.45
CA VAL A 238 -4.96 1.79 11.56
C VAL A 238 -5.82 2.91 12.16
N ALA A 239 -6.93 2.57 12.80
CA ALA A 239 -7.83 3.56 13.39
C ALA A 239 -7.15 4.37 14.50
N ALA A 240 -6.35 3.73 15.35
CA ALA A 240 -5.59 4.40 16.39
C ALA A 240 -4.51 5.33 15.81
N ALA A 241 -3.82 4.88 14.74
CA ALA A 241 -2.85 5.72 14.04
C ALA A 241 -3.52 6.92 13.37
N MET A 242 -4.66 6.72 12.69
CA MET A 242 -5.44 7.81 12.07
C MET A 242 -5.92 8.82 13.12
N HIS A 243 -6.41 8.36 14.26
CA HIS A 243 -6.82 9.22 15.37
C HIS A 243 -5.66 10.09 15.90
N ASN A 244 -4.45 9.51 16.00
CA ASN A 244 -3.25 10.25 16.35
C ASN A 244 -2.87 11.31 15.29
N LEU A 245 -2.98 10.96 14.00
CA LEU A 245 -2.73 11.91 12.90
C LEU A 245 -3.71 13.09 12.95
N LEU A 246 -5.00 12.83 13.16
CA LEU A 246 -6.02 13.87 13.32
C LEU A 246 -5.72 14.77 14.52
N LYS A 247 -5.33 14.21 15.68
CA LYS A 247 -4.97 14.97 16.89
C LYS A 247 -3.74 15.87 16.68
N LYS A 248 -2.75 15.37 15.97
CA LYS A 248 -1.50 16.10 15.66
C LYS A 248 -1.65 17.04 14.45
N ASP A 249 -2.76 16.95 13.71
CA ASP A 249 -2.92 17.57 12.38
C ASP A 249 -1.77 17.22 11.42
N LEU A 250 -1.22 16.00 11.56
CA LEU A 250 -0.11 15.55 10.74
C LEU A 250 -0.63 15.07 9.37
N LYS A 251 -0.16 15.69 8.32
CA LYS A 251 -0.66 15.54 6.95
C LYS A 251 0.38 14.85 6.06
N PRO A 252 -0.05 14.29 4.92
CA PRO A 252 0.87 13.65 3.99
C PRO A 252 2.04 14.52 3.54
N ARG A 253 1.87 15.84 3.34
CA ARG A 253 2.96 16.75 2.94
C ARG A 253 3.95 17.07 4.07
N ASP A 254 3.59 16.77 5.33
CA ASP A 254 4.52 16.86 6.45
C ASP A 254 5.43 15.61 6.52
N ILE A 255 4.96 14.48 5.96
CA ILE A 255 5.63 13.18 5.93
C ILE A 255 6.46 13.03 4.66
N VAL A 256 5.85 13.33 3.50
CA VAL A 256 6.48 13.16 2.19
C VAL A 256 7.30 14.40 1.85
N THR A 257 8.59 14.23 1.87
CA THR A 257 9.63 15.23 1.58
C THR A 257 10.61 14.69 0.56
N GLY A 258 11.54 15.51 0.09
CA GLY A 258 12.64 15.03 -0.77
C GLY A 258 13.42 13.88 -0.14
N LYS A 259 13.70 13.95 1.18
CA LYS A 259 14.40 12.88 1.92
C LYS A 259 13.59 11.59 1.98
N SER A 260 12.29 11.65 2.26
CA SER A 260 11.46 10.45 2.32
C SER A 260 11.24 9.83 0.93
N LEU A 261 11.22 10.62 -0.15
CA LEU A 261 11.27 10.11 -1.52
C LEU A 261 12.60 9.41 -1.82
N GLU A 262 13.73 9.94 -1.32
CA GLU A 262 15.02 9.25 -1.42
C GLU A 262 15.00 7.91 -0.68
N ASN A 263 14.44 7.85 0.54
CA ASN A 263 14.26 6.60 1.29
C ASN A 263 13.44 5.58 0.51
N ALA A 264 12.30 6.01 -0.03
CA ALA A 264 11.42 5.14 -0.79
C ALA A 264 12.10 4.58 -2.04
N LEU A 265 12.86 5.41 -2.77
CA LEU A 265 13.58 4.97 -3.96
C LEU A 265 14.81 4.09 -3.61
N ALA A 266 15.53 4.41 -2.53
CA ALA A 266 16.61 3.54 -2.03
C ALA A 266 16.08 2.15 -1.68
N MET A 267 14.88 2.08 -1.05
CA MET A 267 14.21 0.80 -0.78
C MET A 267 13.91 0.03 -2.08
N VAL A 268 13.43 0.70 -3.13
CA VAL A 268 13.21 0.07 -4.46
C VAL A 268 14.51 -0.51 -5.00
N MET A 269 15.61 0.21 -4.92
CA MET A 269 16.92 -0.24 -5.45
C MET A 269 17.46 -1.44 -4.64
N VAL A 270 17.43 -1.35 -3.30
CA VAL A 270 17.88 -2.45 -2.42
C VAL A 270 17.09 -3.73 -2.67
N MET A 271 15.78 -3.62 -2.83
CA MET A 271 14.90 -4.76 -3.05
C MET A 271 14.88 -5.29 -4.49
N GLY A 272 15.52 -4.61 -5.44
CA GLY A 272 15.47 -4.97 -6.86
C GLY A 272 14.08 -4.81 -7.48
N GLY A 273 13.46 -3.67 -7.18
CA GLY A 273 12.08 -3.38 -7.57
C GLY A 273 11.88 -3.10 -9.06
N SER A 274 10.62 -3.02 -9.43
CA SER A 274 10.15 -2.81 -10.80
C SER A 274 10.48 -1.41 -11.34
N THR A 275 10.88 -1.32 -12.60
CA THR A 275 11.09 -0.06 -13.33
C THR A 275 9.83 0.80 -13.46
N ASN A 276 8.63 0.24 -13.30
CA ASN A 276 7.38 1.00 -13.20
C ASN A 276 7.41 2.04 -12.07
N ALA A 277 8.19 1.80 -11.03
CA ALA A 277 8.35 2.74 -9.92
C ALA A 277 8.82 4.13 -10.40
N ALA A 278 9.67 4.22 -11.41
CA ALA A 278 10.13 5.50 -11.95
C ALA A 278 8.97 6.40 -12.39
N LEU A 279 8.00 5.85 -13.15
CA LEU A 279 6.80 6.57 -13.57
C LEU A 279 5.94 7.00 -12.37
N HIS A 280 5.85 6.14 -11.36
CA HIS A 280 5.02 6.40 -10.19
C HIS A 280 5.65 7.44 -9.26
N PHE A 281 6.97 7.40 -9.05
CA PHE A 281 7.68 8.39 -8.23
C PHE A 281 7.54 9.81 -8.78
N LEU A 282 7.68 10.00 -10.10
CA LEU A 282 7.49 11.32 -10.71
C LEU A 282 6.06 11.83 -10.55
N ALA A 283 5.06 10.95 -10.71
CA ALA A 283 3.65 11.33 -10.52
C ALA A 283 3.32 11.64 -9.04
N ILE A 284 3.87 10.86 -8.11
CA ILE A 284 3.74 11.10 -6.66
C ILE A 284 4.43 12.41 -6.29
N ALA A 285 5.69 12.62 -6.66
CA ALA A 285 6.42 13.85 -6.37
C ALA A 285 5.62 15.08 -6.84
N ARG A 286 5.10 15.04 -8.07
CA ARG A 286 4.24 16.12 -8.60
C ARG A 286 2.96 16.32 -7.79
N ALA A 287 2.30 15.25 -7.33
CA ALA A 287 1.09 15.34 -6.49
C ALA A 287 1.38 15.96 -5.11
N PHE A 288 2.61 15.83 -4.63
CA PHE A 288 3.11 16.44 -3.38
C PHE A 288 3.77 17.81 -3.60
N GLU A 289 3.79 18.33 -4.82
CA GLU A 289 4.43 19.60 -5.19
C GLU A 289 5.95 19.59 -4.95
N ILE A 290 6.59 18.43 -5.09
CA ILE A 290 8.04 18.25 -4.99
C ILE A 290 8.61 18.19 -6.40
N ASP A 291 9.60 19.03 -6.68
CA ASP A 291 10.31 19.04 -7.97
C ASP A 291 11.32 17.88 -8.01
N TRP A 292 10.95 16.82 -8.73
CA TRP A 292 11.75 15.61 -8.94
C TRP A 292 11.80 15.25 -10.40
N THR A 293 12.97 14.82 -10.85
CA THR A 293 13.24 14.45 -12.25
C THR A 293 13.76 13.01 -12.36
N LEU A 294 13.97 12.55 -13.57
CA LEU A 294 14.64 11.26 -13.84
C LEU A 294 16.11 11.28 -13.37
N ASP A 295 16.76 12.45 -13.35
CA ASP A 295 18.13 12.58 -12.87
C ASP A 295 18.25 12.33 -11.36
N ASP A 296 17.22 12.67 -10.58
CA ASP A 296 17.16 12.33 -9.15
C ASP A 296 17.05 10.82 -8.95
N ILE A 297 16.23 10.15 -9.78
CA ILE A 297 16.11 8.68 -9.77
C ILE A 297 17.46 8.05 -10.11
N GLN A 298 18.15 8.54 -11.16
CA GLN A 298 19.46 8.04 -11.55
C GLN A 298 20.49 8.23 -10.44
N ARG A 299 20.55 9.43 -9.86
CA ARG A 299 21.48 9.78 -8.77
C ARG A 299 21.34 8.84 -7.57
N ILE A 300 20.12 8.45 -7.21
CA ILE A 300 19.87 7.53 -6.08
C ILE A 300 20.20 6.10 -6.48
N SER A 301 19.85 5.70 -7.70
CA SER A 301 20.20 4.38 -8.24
C SER A 301 21.71 4.13 -8.25
N ASP A 302 22.50 5.13 -8.66
CA ASP A 302 23.96 5.02 -8.79
C ASP A 302 24.66 4.77 -7.44
N LYS A 303 24.09 5.27 -6.34
CA LYS A 303 24.68 5.16 -5.00
C LYS A 303 24.07 4.02 -4.14
N THR A 304 22.98 3.40 -4.59
CA THR A 304 22.26 2.42 -3.77
C THR A 304 22.50 1.01 -4.28
N PRO A 305 23.03 0.11 -3.44
CA PRO A 305 23.32 -1.26 -3.86
C PRO A 305 22.02 -2.09 -4.02
N PHE A 306 22.07 -3.08 -4.91
CA PHE A 306 21.06 -4.13 -5.02
C PHE A 306 21.43 -5.29 -4.09
N LEU A 307 20.60 -5.59 -3.09
CA LEU A 307 20.93 -6.55 -2.04
C LEU A 307 19.97 -7.73 -1.96
N ALA A 308 18.67 -7.54 -2.21
CA ALA A 308 17.68 -8.60 -2.04
C ALA A 308 17.63 -9.56 -3.23
N ASP A 309 17.73 -10.87 -2.96
CA ASP A 309 17.70 -11.91 -3.99
C ASP A 309 16.25 -12.34 -4.35
N LEU A 310 15.40 -11.37 -4.70
CA LEU A 310 13.97 -11.56 -4.93
C LEU A 310 13.65 -11.79 -6.41
N LYS A 311 12.62 -12.61 -6.70
CA LYS A 311 12.07 -12.73 -8.04
C LYS A 311 11.52 -11.36 -8.51
N PRO A 312 11.69 -10.99 -9.80
CA PRO A 312 12.11 -11.84 -10.93
C PRO A 312 13.62 -12.06 -11.08
N SER A 313 14.47 -11.22 -10.50
CA SER A 313 15.93 -11.29 -10.69
C SER A 313 16.62 -12.36 -9.83
N GLY A 314 16.01 -12.70 -8.70
CA GLY A 314 16.49 -13.69 -7.75
C GLY A 314 15.53 -14.87 -7.56
N LYS A 315 15.64 -15.54 -6.42
CA LYS A 315 14.93 -16.80 -6.14
C LYS A 315 13.82 -16.70 -5.10
N TYR A 316 13.86 -15.69 -4.21
CA TYR A 316 12.93 -15.54 -3.10
C TYR A 316 11.68 -14.73 -3.45
N LEU A 317 10.67 -14.78 -2.57
CA LEU A 317 9.41 -14.07 -2.66
C LEU A 317 9.20 -13.18 -1.43
N MET A 318 8.17 -12.34 -1.41
CA MET A 318 7.87 -11.48 -0.26
C MET A 318 7.51 -12.24 1.01
N GLU A 319 6.97 -13.45 0.92
CA GLU A 319 6.77 -14.32 2.09
C GLU A 319 8.10 -14.70 2.76
N ASP A 320 9.19 -14.82 1.97
CA ASP A 320 10.53 -15.08 2.51
C ASP A 320 11.09 -13.82 3.20
N VAL A 321 10.79 -12.61 2.67
CA VAL A 321 11.10 -11.34 3.34
C VAL A 321 10.33 -11.23 4.67
N HIS A 322 9.03 -11.58 4.69
CA HIS A 322 8.25 -11.60 5.92
C HIS A 322 8.89 -12.50 6.98
N ALA A 323 9.36 -13.69 6.59
CA ALA A 323 9.96 -14.67 7.48
C ALA A 323 11.28 -14.20 8.15
N ILE A 324 12.05 -13.31 7.51
CA ILE A 324 13.31 -12.76 8.04
C ILE A 324 13.11 -11.46 8.86
N GLY A 325 11.87 -11.08 9.18
CA GLY A 325 11.54 -9.87 9.95
C GLY A 325 10.84 -8.77 9.14
N GLY A 326 10.53 -9.04 7.89
CA GLY A 326 9.76 -8.16 7.03
C GLY A 326 10.53 -6.92 6.54
N THR A 327 9.81 -6.04 5.88
CA THR A 327 10.34 -4.75 5.39
C THR A 327 11.02 -3.92 6.50
N PRO A 328 10.52 -3.86 7.75
CA PRO A 328 11.20 -3.14 8.82
C PRO A 328 12.61 -3.66 9.11
N ALA A 329 12.86 -4.98 9.07
CA ALA A 329 14.20 -5.52 9.28
C ALA A 329 15.17 -5.12 8.17
N VAL A 330 14.69 -5.09 6.92
CA VAL A 330 15.47 -4.56 5.77
C VAL A 330 15.73 -3.07 5.94
N MET A 331 14.74 -2.28 6.32
CA MET A 331 14.90 -0.85 6.59
C MET A 331 15.86 -0.57 7.74
N LYS A 332 15.84 -1.41 8.80
CA LYS A 332 16.80 -1.33 9.91
C LYS A 332 18.22 -1.52 9.41
N TYR A 333 18.45 -2.57 8.61
CA TYR A 333 19.75 -2.82 8.00
C TYR A 333 20.21 -1.65 7.12
N MET A 334 19.31 -1.11 6.29
CA MET A 334 19.59 0.05 5.45
C MET A 334 19.96 1.31 6.28
N LEU A 335 19.22 1.54 7.38
CA LEU A 335 19.45 2.69 8.27
C LEU A 335 20.84 2.61 8.93
N GLU A 336 21.22 1.44 9.44
CA GLU A 336 22.52 1.22 10.08
C GLU A 336 23.71 1.36 9.12
N ASN A 337 23.46 1.12 7.83
CA ASN A 337 24.46 1.28 6.77
C ASN A 337 24.38 2.63 6.04
N GLY A 338 23.63 3.59 6.57
CA GLY A 338 23.56 4.96 6.03
C GLY A 338 22.83 5.10 4.69
N LEU A 339 21.98 4.10 4.34
CA LEU A 339 21.20 4.08 3.11
C LEU A 339 19.79 4.70 3.27
N LEU A 340 19.39 5.08 4.49
CA LEU A 340 18.13 5.74 4.79
C LEU A 340 18.30 6.97 5.67
N HIS A 341 17.46 7.97 5.46
CA HIS A 341 17.28 9.12 6.35
C HIS A 341 16.35 8.73 7.49
N GLY A 342 16.89 8.52 8.70
CA GLY A 342 16.13 8.06 9.87
C GLY A 342 15.24 9.15 10.48
N ASP A 343 15.46 10.40 10.18
CA ASP A 343 14.74 11.58 10.70
C ASP A 343 13.40 11.86 10.00
N CYS A 344 13.05 11.13 8.95
CA CYS A 344 11.79 11.27 8.23
C CYS A 344 10.61 10.83 9.10
N LEU A 345 9.55 11.67 9.17
CA LEU A 345 8.31 11.37 9.85
C LEU A 345 7.50 10.28 9.15
N THR A 346 6.64 9.60 9.91
CA THR A 346 5.75 8.56 9.39
C THR A 346 4.33 8.73 9.93
N VAL A 347 3.38 7.96 9.39
CA VAL A 347 1.98 7.92 9.86
C VAL A 347 1.80 7.46 11.31
N THR A 348 2.82 6.91 11.95
CA THR A 348 2.78 6.61 13.39
C THR A 348 2.92 7.88 14.24
N GLY A 349 3.32 9.00 13.62
CA GLY A 349 3.70 10.24 14.30
C GLY A 349 5.06 10.18 14.96
N LYS A 350 5.87 9.18 14.62
CA LYS A 350 7.28 8.97 14.96
C LYS A 350 8.12 9.01 13.69
N THR A 351 9.43 9.17 13.84
CA THR A 351 10.40 9.05 12.74
C THR A 351 10.63 7.59 12.35
N ILE A 352 11.27 7.39 11.18
CA ILE A 352 11.70 6.05 10.75
C ILE A 352 12.64 5.42 11.78
N ALA A 353 13.64 6.16 12.27
CA ALA A 353 14.58 5.65 13.27
C ALA A 353 13.88 5.22 14.56
N GLU A 354 12.90 6.02 15.04
CA GLU A 354 12.11 5.68 16.24
C GLU A 354 11.23 4.44 16.04
N ASN A 355 10.64 4.26 14.85
CA ASN A 355 9.86 3.07 14.52
C ASN A 355 10.72 1.81 14.44
N LEU A 356 11.96 1.93 14.01
CA LEU A 356 12.89 0.82 13.82
C LEU A 356 13.74 0.52 15.08
N ALA A 357 13.61 1.30 16.16
CA ALA A 357 14.46 1.17 17.35
C ALA A 357 14.47 -0.27 17.91
N ASP A 358 13.29 -0.86 18.05
CA ASP A 358 13.09 -2.19 18.62
C ASP A 358 13.02 -3.30 17.55
N THR A 359 13.21 -2.97 16.27
CA THR A 359 13.21 -3.95 15.18
C THR A 359 14.47 -4.81 15.28
N PRO A 360 14.36 -6.15 15.26
CA PRO A 360 15.52 -7.03 15.21
C PRO A 360 16.36 -6.82 13.94
N LEU A 361 17.67 -7.03 14.06
CA LEU A 361 18.56 -7.08 12.91
C LEU A 361 18.28 -8.33 12.06
N LEU A 362 18.65 -8.27 10.79
CA LEU A 362 18.64 -9.43 9.92
C LEU A 362 19.61 -10.50 10.47
N ASP A 363 19.17 -11.76 10.52
CA ASP A 363 20.04 -12.88 10.89
C ASP A 363 21.15 -13.01 9.84
N GLU A 364 22.40 -13.10 10.27
CA GLU A 364 23.56 -13.28 9.39
C GLU A 364 23.51 -14.56 8.55
N LYS A 365 22.71 -15.54 8.96
CA LYS A 365 22.54 -16.82 8.25
C LYS A 365 21.48 -16.79 7.16
N GLN A 366 20.64 -15.74 7.12
CA GLN A 366 19.67 -15.58 6.05
C GLN A 366 20.39 -15.18 4.73
N ASP A 367 19.83 -15.56 3.58
CA ASP A 367 20.37 -15.28 2.25
C ASP A 367 19.37 -14.58 1.31
N VAL A 368 18.25 -14.10 1.87
CA VAL A 368 17.23 -13.31 1.15
C VAL A 368 17.74 -11.90 0.85
N VAL A 369 18.44 -11.30 1.81
CA VAL A 369 19.09 -9.97 1.68
C VAL A 369 20.57 -10.17 1.94
N ARG A 370 21.40 -9.86 0.95
CA ARG A 370 22.85 -9.99 1.02
C ARG A 370 23.46 -8.86 1.87
N SER A 371 24.61 -9.12 2.45
CA SER A 371 25.42 -8.09 3.09
C SER A 371 26.00 -7.11 2.06
N LEU A 372 26.30 -5.90 2.50
CA LEU A 372 27.07 -4.88 1.77
C LEU A 372 28.51 -5.31 1.55
#